data_0762e9b493035f3ca5f08401bdc830da
#
_entry.id   0762e9b493035f3ca5f08401bdc830da
#
_cell.length_a   1.000
_cell.length_b   1.000
_cell.length_c   1.000
_cell.angle_alpha   90.00
_cell.angle_beta   90.00
_cell.angle_gamma   90.00
#
_symmetry.space_group_name_H-M   'P 1'
#
loop_
_entity.id
_entity.type
_entity.pdbx_description
1 polymer ?
#
loop_
_entity_poly.entity_id
_entity_poly.type
_entity_poly.pdbx_seq_one_letter_code
_entity_poly.pdbx_strand_id
1 'polypeptide(L)'
;MKKHIGISLFFMGCFLSLSATNYFVATNGDDSNAGTLDKPFATLQKAQSKVVPGDTVYIRGGEYRIREEQMMGGDHLRAYVFEMNKSGTQAKRICYTGYQDERPIFNLAEVKPEGKRVSVFYVSGSYLHFRNFEIIKTQVTIREHTQSECIYNQGGNHNIYENLAMHDGFYLVRGSHNLVLNCDAYNNYDPVSENGTGGNVDGFGGHPASASYTGNVFKGCRAWYNSDDGFDLIKAQAAYTI
;
A
#
# COMPACT_ATOMS: atom_id res chain seq x y z
N MET A 1 3.29 34.96 61.85
CA MET A 1 2.50 34.51 60.72
C MET A 1 3.35 34.67 59.46
N LYS A 2 3.91 33.56 58.89
CA LYS A 2 4.69 33.60 57.62
C LYS A 2 3.70 33.28 56.48
N LYS A 3 3.51 34.24 55.55
CA LYS A 3 2.72 34.03 54.32
C LYS A 3 3.58 33.30 53.28
N HIS A 4 3.23 32.08 52.93
CA HIS A 4 3.81 31.39 51.77
C HIS A 4 3.08 31.87 50.51
N ILE A 5 3.82 32.54 49.61
CA ILE A 5 3.36 32.87 48.26
C ILE A 5 3.71 31.69 47.39
N GLY A 6 2.71 30.91 46.98
CA GLY A 6 2.84 29.85 45.99
C GLY A 6 2.95 30.45 44.60
N ILE A 7 4.07 30.27 43.92
CA ILE A 7 4.23 30.61 42.51
C ILE A 7 3.71 29.42 41.71
N SER A 8 2.55 29.57 41.05
CA SER A 8 2.02 28.59 40.11
C SER A 8 2.69 28.81 38.75
N LEU A 9 3.59 27.90 38.37
CA LEU A 9 4.17 27.89 37.02
C LEU A 9 3.12 27.35 36.04
N PHE A 10 2.58 28.24 35.22
CA PHE A 10 1.71 27.87 34.09
C PHE A 10 2.59 27.41 32.93
N PHE A 11 2.67 26.10 32.71
CA PHE A 11 3.31 25.53 31.54
C PHE A 11 2.41 25.76 30.32
N MET A 12 2.67 26.80 29.56
CA MET A 12 2.03 27.06 28.27
C MET A 12 2.64 26.11 27.24
N GLY A 13 2.01 24.95 27.06
CA GLY A 13 2.39 23.99 26.03
C GLY A 13 2.19 24.61 24.65
N CYS A 14 3.27 24.88 23.96
CA CYS A 14 3.25 25.29 22.55
C CYS A 14 2.83 24.08 21.71
N PHE A 15 1.54 24.00 21.36
CA PHE A 15 1.08 23.05 20.35
C PHE A 15 1.60 23.49 18.97
N LEU A 16 2.73 22.94 18.55
CA LEU A 16 3.14 23.04 17.15
C LEU A 16 2.09 22.31 16.31
N SER A 17 1.20 23.05 15.68
CA SER A 17 0.34 22.50 14.64
C SER A 17 1.22 22.08 13.46
N LEU A 18 1.55 20.79 13.35
CA LEU A 18 2.15 20.28 12.12
C LEU A 18 1.15 20.52 10.98
N SER A 19 1.53 21.41 10.07
CA SER A 19 0.82 21.60 8.81
C SER A 19 1.07 20.39 7.93
N ALA A 20 0.05 19.97 7.18
CA ALA A 20 0.18 18.93 6.20
C ALA A 20 1.23 19.32 5.15
N THR A 21 2.12 18.38 4.82
CA THR A 21 3.18 18.57 3.83
C THR A 21 2.85 17.80 2.56
N ASN A 22 3.17 18.41 1.42
CA ASN A 22 3.13 17.74 0.12
C ASN A 22 4.54 17.33 -0.28
N TYR A 23 4.77 16.02 -0.41
CA TYR A 23 6.00 15.46 -0.97
C TYR A 23 5.77 15.03 -2.41
N PHE A 24 6.83 15.10 -3.21
CA PHE A 24 6.81 14.70 -4.61
C PHE A 24 7.87 13.64 -4.88
N VAL A 25 7.48 12.63 -5.65
CA VAL A 25 8.35 11.56 -6.13
C VAL A 25 8.33 11.60 -7.65
N ALA A 26 9.49 11.51 -8.31
CA ALA A 26 9.60 11.52 -9.76
C ALA A 26 10.71 10.58 -10.25
N THR A 27 10.56 10.03 -11.45
CA THR A 27 11.55 9.12 -12.06
C THR A 27 12.91 9.77 -12.29
N ASN A 28 12.96 11.11 -12.38
CA ASN A 28 14.17 11.93 -12.49
C ASN A 28 14.52 12.65 -11.17
N GLY A 29 13.93 12.22 -10.05
CA GLY A 29 14.19 12.76 -8.72
C GLY A 29 15.52 12.30 -8.13
N ASP A 30 15.80 12.78 -6.91
CA ASP A 30 16.96 12.38 -6.11
C ASP A 30 16.56 12.35 -4.63
N ASP A 31 16.89 11.27 -3.92
CA ASP A 31 16.52 11.09 -2.51
C ASP A 31 17.28 12.01 -1.54
N SER A 32 18.29 12.73 -2.02
CA SER A 32 18.94 13.83 -1.30
C SER A 32 18.16 15.15 -1.38
N ASN A 33 17.19 15.26 -2.29
CA ASN A 33 16.33 16.43 -2.47
C ASN A 33 15.40 16.65 -1.26
N ALA A 34 14.72 17.80 -1.26
CA ALA A 34 13.74 18.17 -0.24
C ALA A 34 12.37 17.51 -0.41
N GLY A 35 12.08 16.87 -1.55
CA GLY A 35 10.80 16.27 -1.88
C GLY A 35 9.75 17.29 -2.31
N THR A 36 10.15 18.47 -2.76
CA THR A 36 9.25 19.49 -3.36
C THR A 36 8.98 19.19 -4.83
N LEU A 37 8.02 19.89 -5.44
CA LEU A 37 7.69 19.72 -6.86
C LEU A 37 8.92 19.94 -7.75
N ASP A 38 9.74 20.96 -7.47
CA ASP A 38 10.93 21.31 -8.25
C ASP A 38 12.15 20.44 -7.89
N LYS A 39 12.15 19.82 -6.71
CA LYS A 39 13.21 18.95 -6.21
C LYS A 39 12.60 17.67 -5.61
N PRO A 40 12.00 16.78 -6.43
CA PRO A 40 11.33 15.59 -5.98
C PRO A 40 12.32 14.54 -5.46
N PHE A 41 11.82 13.63 -4.63
CA PHE A 41 12.52 12.40 -4.30
C PHE A 41 12.56 11.45 -5.50
N ALA A 42 13.55 10.56 -5.53
CA ALA A 42 13.63 9.51 -6.54
C ALA A 42 12.70 8.34 -6.19
N THR A 43 12.49 8.05 -4.89
CA THR A 43 11.84 6.81 -4.45
C THR A 43 10.64 7.07 -3.53
N LEU A 44 9.64 6.18 -3.65
CA LEU A 44 8.51 6.17 -2.72
C LEU A 44 8.94 5.81 -1.30
N GLN A 45 9.98 4.97 -1.15
CA GLN A 45 10.58 4.59 0.13
C GLN A 45 11.07 5.82 0.90
N LYS A 46 11.71 6.76 0.18
CA LYS A 46 12.18 8.03 0.78
C LYS A 46 11.00 8.86 1.27
N ALA A 47 9.97 9.03 0.45
CA ALA A 47 8.76 9.76 0.84
C ALA A 47 8.08 9.08 2.05
N GLN A 48 7.91 7.74 2.04
CA GLN A 48 7.36 6.96 3.15
C GLN A 48 8.14 7.18 4.46
N SER A 49 9.45 7.35 4.39
CA SER A 49 10.27 7.62 5.59
C SER A 49 9.93 8.96 6.26
N LYS A 50 9.38 9.92 5.52
CA LYS A 50 9.14 11.31 5.95
C LYS A 50 7.71 11.59 6.41
N VAL A 51 6.72 10.95 5.79
CA VAL A 51 5.31 11.29 6.03
C VAL A 51 4.87 11.16 7.47
N VAL A 52 3.97 12.06 7.85
CA VAL A 52 3.22 12.09 9.11
C VAL A 52 1.73 12.26 8.81
N PRO A 53 0.82 12.10 9.80
CA PRO A 53 -0.61 12.23 9.58
C PRO A 53 -1.02 13.57 8.94
N GLY A 54 -1.70 13.47 7.80
CA GLY A 54 -2.17 14.59 6.99
C GLY A 54 -1.34 14.87 5.74
N ASP A 55 -0.16 14.27 5.61
CA ASP A 55 0.70 14.49 4.47
C ASP A 55 0.18 13.80 3.20
N THR A 56 0.57 14.36 2.06
CA THR A 56 0.30 13.78 0.74
C THR A 56 1.61 13.57 -0.01
N VAL A 57 1.78 12.35 -0.53
CA VAL A 57 2.85 12.00 -1.48
C VAL A 57 2.26 12.00 -2.88
N TYR A 58 2.67 12.97 -3.69
CA TYR A 58 2.36 13.04 -5.10
C TYR A 58 3.41 12.29 -5.91
N ILE A 59 2.99 11.31 -6.66
CA ILE A 59 3.84 10.48 -7.51
C ILE A 59 3.67 10.99 -8.94
N ARG A 60 4.74 11.49 -9.54
CA ARG A 60 4.74 12.02 -10.90
C ARG A 60 4.60 10.88 -11.91
N GLY A 61 4.01 11.17 -13.04
CA GLY A 61 3.87 10.21 -14.13
C GLY A 61 5.21 9.66 -14.61
N GLY A 62 5.18 8.43 -15.11
CA GLY A 62 6.33 7.72 -15.59
C GLY A 62 6.39 6.29 -15.08
N GLU A 63 7.33 5.51 -15.58
CA GLU A 63 7.55 4.12 -15.21
C GLU A 63 8.68 4.02 -14.18
N TYR A 64 8.32 3.66 -12.96
CA TYR A 64 9.24 3.40 -11.85
C TYR A 64 9.66 1.94 -11.90
N ARG A 65 10.84 1.67 -12.43
CA ARG A 65 11.43 0.32 -12.47
C ARG A 65 12.03 0.00 -11.12
N ILE A 66 11.35 -0.88 -10.40
CA ILE A 66 11.77 -1.28 -9.06
C ILE A 66 12.74 -2.45 -9.15
N ARG A 67 13.80 -2.42 -8.34
CA ARG A 67 14.81 -3.47 -8.23
C ARG A 67 14.82 -4.08 -6.84
N GLU A 68 15.38 -5.29 -6.72
CA GLU A 68 15.38 -6.02 -5.46
C GLU A 68 16.07 -5.29 -4.32
N GLU A 69 17.16 -4.56 -4.59
CA GLU A 69 17.86 -3.77 -3.57
C GLU A 69 17.03 -2.61 -3.00
N GLN A 70 15.91 -2.28 -3.63
CA GLN A 70 14.99 -1.25 -3.14
C GLN A 70 13.90 -1.80 -2.20
N MET A 71 13.86 -3.11 -1.97
CA MET A 71 12.90 -3.71 -1.03
C MET A 71 13.13 -3.19 0.39
N MET A 72 12.03 -2.85 1.07
CA MET A 72 12.10 -2.25 2.42
C MET A 72 12.15 -3.29 3.54
N GLY A 73 11.74 -4.53 3.29
CA GLY A 73 11.68 -5.54 4.33
C GLY A 73 11.17 -6.90 3.85
N GLY A 74 10.75 -7.71 4.82
CA GLY A 74 10.21 -9.03 4.56
C GLY A 74 10.21 -9.90 5.80
N ASP A 75 9.64 -11.09 5.67
CA ASP A 75 9.67 -12.16 6.65
C ASP A 75 10.21 -13.46 6.00
N HIS A 76 10.04 -14.62 6.69
CA HIS A 76 10.49 -15.90 6.17
C HIS A 76 9.80 -16.30 4.85
N LEU A 77 8.59 -15.80 4.59
CA LEU A 77 7.77 -16.14 3.43
C LEU A 77 7.71 -15.03 2.39
N ARG A 78 7.75 -13.75 2.81
CA ARG A 78 7.47 -12.59 1.95
C ARG A 78 8.62 -11.61 1.88
N ALA A 79 8.73 -10.96 0.72
CA ALA A 79 9.53 -9.78 0.49
C ALA A 79 8.58 -8.58 0.31
N TYR A 80 8.83 -7.49 1.02
CA TYR A 80 8.03 -6.26 0.96
C TYR A 80 8.76 -5.20 0.16
N VAL A 81 8.18 -4.79 -0.97
CA VAL A 81 8.76 -3.72 -1.78
C VAL A 81 8.56 -2.37 -1.10
N PHE A 82 7.31 -2.06 -0.74
CA PHE A 82 6.96 -0.87 0.02
C PHE A 82 6.29 -1.28 1.33
N GLU A 83 6.95 -1.02 2.46
CA GLU A 83 6.37 -1.27 3.77
C GLU A 83 5.62 -0.03 4.27
N MET A 84 4.28 -0.08 4.19
CA MET A 84 3.38 1.02 4.52
C MET A 84 2.89 0.90 5.96
N ASN A 85 3.80 1.15 6.91
CA ASN A 85 3.61 0.93 8.35
C ASN A 85 3.22 2.21 9.14
N LYS A 86 3.29 3.39 8.53
CA LYS A 86 2.83 4.64 9.16
C LYS A 86 1.33 4.78 9.05
N SER A 87 0.72 5.41 10.03
CA SER A 87 -0.73 5.62 10.07
C SER A 87 -1.08 7.10 10.04
N GLY A 88 -2.15 7.41 9.32
CA GLY A 88 -2.86 8.67 9.47
C GLY A 88 -3.83 8.64 10.66
N THR A 89 -4.79 9.53 10.65
CA THR A 89 -5.95 9.54 11.54
C THR A 89 -7.24 9.74 10.74
N GLN A 90 -8.38 9.56 11.34
CA GLN A 90 -9.66 9.83 10.68
C GLN A 90 -9.75 11.25 10.08
N ALA A 91 -9.23 12.24 10.78
CA ALA A 91 -9.22 13.64 10.33
C ALA A 91 -8.01 13.98 9.42
N LYS A 92 -6.94 13.21 9.48
CA LYS A 92 -5.66 13.48 8.79
C LYS A 92 -5.11 12.19 8.19
N ARG A 93 -5.69 11.74 7.07
CA ARG A 93 -5.15 10.60 6.33
C ARG A 93 -3.77 10.91 5.76
N ILE A 94 -2.95 9.88 5.56
CA ILE A 94 -1.77 9.99 4.71
C ILE A 94 -2.19 9.54 3.31
N CYS A 95 -1.92 10.36 2.30
CA CYS A 95 -2.34 10.08 0.93
C CYS A 95 -1.11 9.79 0.04
N TYR A 96 -1.21 8.77 -0.82
CA TYR A 96 -0.26 8.42 -1.87
C TYR A 96 -1.02 8.43 -3.19
N THR A 97 -0.72 9.37 -4.09
CA THR A 97 -1.53 9.58 -5.29
C THR A 97 -0.71 10.00 -6.49
N GLY A 98 -1.14 9.57 -7.69
CA GLY A 98 -0.68 10.22 -8.91
C GLY A 98 -0.91 11.73 -8.84
N TYR A 99 0.01 12.51 -9.41
CA TYR A 99 -0.07 13.97 -9.43
C TYR A 99 -1.02 14.45 -10.53
N GLN A 100 -2.05 15.20 -10.16
CA GLN A 100 -3.08 15.66 -11.10
C GLN A 100 -3.68 14.51 -11.92
N ASP A 101 -3.59 14.58 -13.26
CA ASP A 101 -4.06 13.54 -14.17
C ASP A 101 -2.95 12.55 -14.58
N GLU A 102 -1.77 12.67 -13.98
CA GLU A 102 -0.66 11.76 -14.23
C GLU A 102 -0.93 10.39 -13.60
N ARG A 103 -0.58 9.33 -14.32
CA ARG A 103 -0.73 7.94 -13.85
C ARG A 103 0.64 7.27 -13.78
N PRO A 104 1.28 7.24 -12.60
CA PRO A 104 2.55 6.55 -12.41
C PRO A 104 2.38 5.03 -12.49
N ILE A 105 3.40 4.33 -12.99
CA ILE A 105 3.44 2.89 -13.16
C ILE A 105 4.61 2.33 -12.34
N PHE A 106 4.34 1.46 -11.39
CA PHE A 106 5.35 0.68 -10.67
C PHE A 106 5.59 -0.64 -11.41
N ASN A 107 6.75 -0.78 -12.03
CA ASN A 107 7.13 -1.97 -12.78
C ASN A 107 8.05 -2.87 -11.92
N LEU A 108 7.59 -4.09 -11.63
CA LEU A 108 8.24 -5.07 -10.75
C LEU A 108 9.00 -6.16 -11.51
N ALA A 109 9.23 -6.00 -12.82
CA ALA A 109 9.85 -7.03 -13.63
C ALA A 109 11.23 -7.51 -13.13
N GLU A 110 11.95 -6.64 -12.40
CA GLU A 110 13.29 -6.92 -11.85
C GLU A 110 13.24 -7.34 -10.35
N VAL A 111 12.06 -7.54 -9.77
CA VAL A 111 11.88 -7.98 -8.36
C VAL A 111 11.52 -9.45 -8.36
N LYS A 112 12.52 -10.32 -8.17
CA LYS A 112 12.40 -11.79 -8.25
C LYS A 112 13.12 -12.48 -7.10
N PRO A 113 12.83 -12.16 -5.84
CA PRO A 113 13.50 -12.74 -4.69
C PRO A 113 13.24 -14.25 -4.64
N GLU A 114 14.29 -15.05 -4.63
CA GLU A 114 14.19 -16.50 -4.64
C GLU A 114 13.45 -17.01 -3.39
N GLY A 115 12.48 -17.90 -3.59
CA GLY A 115 11.72 -18.55 -2.54
C GLY A 115 10.85 -17.60 -1.70
N LYS A 116 10.50 -16.42 -2.21
CA LYS A 116 9.66 -15.44 -1.53
C LYS A 116 8.42 -15.10 -2.35
N ARG A 117 7.31 -14.87 -1.66
CA ARG A 117 6.17 -14.12 -2.22
C ARG A 117 6.52 -12.65 -2.26
N VAL A 118 6.18 -11.97 -3.33
CA VAL A 118 6.35 -10.52 -3.44
C VAL A 118 5.06 -9.83 -3.00
N SER A 119 5.11 -9.04 -1.92
CA SER A 119 4.04 -8.12 -1.55
C SER A 119 4.50 -6.71 -1.90
N VAL A 120 3.97 -6.14 -3.01
CA VAL A 120 4.48 -4.84 -3.50
C VAL A 120 4.17 -3.75 -2.48
N PHE A 121 2.91 -3.59 -2.08
CA PHE A 121 2.53 -2.74 -0.95
C PHE A 121 2.10 -3.62 0.22
N TYR A 122 3.00 -3.82 1.19
CA TYR A 122 2.67 -4.44 2.47
C TYR A 122 2.12 -3.38 3.42
N VAL A 123 0.83 -3.46 3.74
CA VAL A 123 0.10 -2.39 4.43
C VAL A 123 -0.29 -2.83 5.84
N SER A 124 0.36 -2.27 6.84
CA SER A 124 0.01 -2.42 8.26
C SER A 124 -0.47 -1.11 8.90
N GLY A 125 -0.21 0.02 8.26
CA GLY A 125 -0.69 1.34 8.68
C GLY A 125 -2.19 1.52 8.41
N SER A 126 -2.81 2.40 9.18
CA SER A 126 -4.24 2.72 9.12
C SER A 126 -4.49 4.15 8.64
N TYR A 127 -5.71 4.41 8.14
CA TYR A 127 -6.09 5.72 7.61
C TYR A 127 -5.19 6.21 6.49
N LEU A 128 -4.78 5.29 5.61
CA LEU A 128 -4.04 5.58 4.39
C LEU A 128 -5.01 5.70 3.21
N HIS A 129 -4.61 6.45 2.19
CA HIS A 129 -5.35 6.58 0.94
C HIS A 129 -4.39 6.41 -0.24
N PHE A 130 -4.53 5.32 -0.97
CA PHE A 130 -3.76 5.01 -2.18
C PHE A 130 -4.66 5.25 -3.39
N ARG A 131 -4.19 6.02 -4.38
CA ARG A 131 -5.02 6.30 -5.56
C ARG A 131 -4.24 6.67 -6.82
N ASN A 132 -4.85 6.40 -7.97
CA ASN A 132 -4.42 6.87 -9.28
C ASN A 132 -3.01 6.40 -9.68
N PHE A 133 -2.69 5.13 -9.51
CA PHE A 133 -1.45 4.54 -10.01
C PHE A 133 -1.67 3.08 -10.45
N GLU A 134 -0.68 2.55 -11.14
CA GLU A 134 -0.68 1.20 -11.67
C GLU A 134 0.51 0.39 -11.15
N ILE A 135 0.32 -0.91 -10.94
CA ILE A 135 1.34 -1.87 -10.54
C ILE A 135 1.36 -2.98 -11.58
N ILE A 136 2.51 -3.21 -12.19
CA ILE A 136 2.65 -4.20 -13.26
C ILE A 136 3.80 -5.16 -13.01
N LYS A 137 3.67 -6.36 -13.59
CA LYS A 137 4.73 -7.38 -13.64
C LYS A 137 5.24 -7.81 -12.27
N THR A 138 4.38 -7.89 -11.29
CA THR A 138 4.68 -8.59 -10.04
C THR A 138 5.01 -10.04 -10.38
N GLN A 139 6.00 -10.64 -9.73
CA GLN A 139 6.51 -11.95 -10.10
C GLN A 139 6.16 -13.01 -9.05
N VAL A 140 5.72 -14.18 -9.52
CA VAL A 140 5.67 -15.39 -8.71
C VAL A 140 6.96 -16.19 -9.00
N THR A 141 7.72 -16.51 -7.96
CA THR A 141 9.02 -17.22 -8.08
C THR A 141 9.03 -18.59 -7.43
N ILE A 142 8.01 -18.92 -6.66
CA ILE A 142 7.86 -20.21 -5.97
C ILE A 142 7.03 -21.15 -6.85
N ARG A 143 7.52 -22.40 -7.00
CA ARG A 143 6.86 -23.40 -7.86
C ARG A 143 5.72 -24.15 -7.20
N GLU A 144 5.66 -24.16 -5.89
CA GLU A 144 4.59 -24.78 -5.09
C GLU A 144 3.32 -23.91 -5.13
N HIS A 145 2.33 -24.32 -4.37
CA HIS A 145 1.08 -23.55 -4.17
C HIS A 145 1.37 -22.19 -3.53
N THR A 146 1.26 -21.12 -4.31
CA THR A 146 1.66 -19.78 -3.89
C THR A 146 1.05 -18.69 -4.77
N GLN A 147 1.17 -17.45 -4.30
CA GLN A 147 0.82 -16.23 -5.02
C GLN A 147 1.73 -15.09 -4.57
N SER A 148 1.87 -14.06 -5.37
CA SER A 148 2.40 -12.75 -5.00
C SER A 148 1.27 -11.72 -5.05
N GLU A 149 1.45 -10.57 -4.43
CA GLU A 149 0.36 -9.60 -4.30
C GLU A 149 0.83 -8.16 -4.62
N CYS A 150 0.07 -7.44 -5.44
CA CYS A 150 0.26 -5.98 -5.60
C CYS A 150 -0.01 -5.24 -4.29
N ILE A 151 -1.10 -5.59 -3.63
CA ILE A 151 -1.47 -5.03 -2.32
C ILE A 151 -1.74 -6.18 -1.34
N TYR A 152 -1.08 -6.14 -0.19
CA TYR A 152 -1.30 -7.06 0.91
C TYR A 152 -1.61 -6.29 2.19
N ASN A 153 -2.90 -6.12 2.51
CA ASN A 153 -3.32 -5.41 3.72
C ASN A 153 -3.27 -6.36 4.92
N GLN A 154 -2.26 -6.19 5.77
CA GLN A 154 -1.95 -7.05 6.90
C GLN A 154 -2.05 -6.28 8.23
N GLY A 155 -3.22 -5.71 8.50
CA GLY A 155 -3.53 -5.04 9.77
C GLY A 155 -4.00 -3.59 9.63
N GLY A 156 -3.85 -2.98 8.47
CA GLY A 156 -4.34 -1.62 8.21
C GLY A 156 -5.85 -1.52 8.29
N ASN A 157 -6.35 -0.52 9.00
CA ASN A 157 -7.78 -0.25 9.16
C ASN A 157 -8.16 1.08 8.54
N HIS A 158 -9.39 1.19 8.06
CA HIS A 158 -9.93 2.42 7.47
C HIS A 158 -9.10 2.95 6.29
N ASN A 159 -8.41 2.07 5.58
CA ASN A 159 -7.66 2.44 4.37
C ASN A 159 -8.61 2.58 3.18
N ILE A 160 -8.22 3.43 2.24
CA ILE A 160 -8.92 3.61 0.96
C ILE A 160 -7.92 3.27 -0.15
N TYR A 161 -8.34 2.39 -1.05
CA TYR A 161 -7.65 2.03 -2.28
C TYR A 161 -8.57 2.43 -3.42
N GLU A 162 -8.18 3.45 -4.19
CA GLU A 162 -9.07 4.08 -5.17
C GLU A 162 -8.42 4.18 -6.54
N ASN A 163 -9.12 3.75 -7.57
CA ASN A 163 -8.69 3.90 -8.96
C ASN A 163 -7.27 3.38 -9.20
N LEU A 164 -6.97 2.18 -8.68
CA LEU A 164 -5.72 1.46 -8.92
C LEU A 164 -5.92 0.46 -10.04
N ALA A 165 -4.87 0.23 -10.84
CA ALA A 165 -4.80 -0.90 -11.76
C ALA A 165 -3.68 -1.84 -11.31
N MET A 166 -3.97 -3.12 -11.23
CA MET A 166 -3.07 -4.12 -10.67
C MET A 166 -2.97 -5.32 -11.58
N HIS A 167 -1.73 -5.69 -11.91
CA HIS A 167 -1.40 -6.92 -12.62
C HIS A 167 -0.75 -7.87 -11.62
N ASP A 168 -1.52 -8.29 -10.67
CA ASP A 168 -1.42 -9.30 -9.62
C ASP A 168 -2.42 -9.01 -8.50
N GLY A 169 -2.58 -9.94 -7.54
CA GLY A 169 -3.64 -9.91 -6.58
C GLY A 169 -3.69 -8.72 -5.62
N PHE A 170 -4.87 -8.42 -5.16
CA PHE A 170 -5.14 -7.50 -4.06
C PHE A 170 -5.76 -8.28 -2.90
N TYR A 171 -5.14 -8.25 -1.71
CA TYR A 171 -5.62 -9.07 -0.59
C TYR A 171 -5.86 -8.27 0.70
N LEU A 172 -7.09 -8.34 1.23
CA LEU A 172 -7.48 -7.90 2.56
C LEU A 172 -7.45 -9.10 3.52
N VAL A 173 -6.37 -9.24 4.30
CA VAL A 173 -6.16 -10.39 5.19
C VAL A 173 -6.40 -10.05 6.65
N ARG A 174 -5.98 -8.88 7.10
CA ARG A 174 -6.25 -8.35 8.44
C ARG A 174 -6.61 -6.88 8.34
N GLY A 175 -7.47 -6.44 9.27
CA GLY A 175 -7.94 -5.06 9.30
C GLY A 175 -9.40 -4.93 8.91
N SER A 176 -10.00 -3.84 9.35
CA SER A 176 -11.43 -3.56 9.24
C SER A 176 -11.70 -2.22 8.58
N HIS A 177 -12.91 -2.09 8.03
CA HIS A 177 -13.42 -0.83 7.47
C HIS A 177 -12.56 -0.27 6.32
N ASN A 178 -11.93 -1.15 5.54
CA ASN A 178 -11.19 -0.75 4.35
C ASN A 178 -12.14 -0.65 3.15
N LEU A 179 -11.90 0.33 2.29
CA LEU A 179 -12.65 0.56 1.05
C LEU A 179 -11.73 0.36 -0.15
N VAL A 180 -12.10 -0.56 -1.03
CA VAL A 180 -11.50 -0.73 -2.36
C VAL A 180 -12.51 -0.19 -3.37
N LEU A 181 -12.15 0.91 -4.05
CA LEU A 181 -13.07 1.70 -4.86
C LEU A 181 -12.57 1.83 -6.29
N ASN A 182 -13.37 1.42 -7.26
CA ASN A 182 -13.11 1.57 -8.69
C ASN A 182 -11.70 1.07 -9.09
N CYS A 183 -11.26 -0.04 -8.51
CA CYS A 183 -9.97 -0.65 -8.83
C CYS A 183 -10.14 -1.75 -9.86
N ASP A 184 -9.09 -1.95 -10.65
CA ASP A 184 -9.01 -2.99 -11.67
C ASP A 184 -7.89 -3.99 -11.31
N ALA A 185 -8.19 -5.28 -11.38
CA ALA A 185 -7.21 -6.35 -11.22
C ALA A 185 -7.31 -7.29 -12.44
N TYR A 186 -6.28 -7.30 -13.27
CA TYR A 186 -6.37 -7.99 -14.56
C TYR A 186 -5.03 -8.48 -15.08
N ASN A 187 -5.10 -9.49 -15.96
CA ASN A 187 -3.92 -10.12 -16.55
C ASN A 187 -2.94 -10.65 -15.49
N ASN A 188 -3.48 -11.13 -14.39
CA ASN A 188 -2.70 -11.73 -13.32
C ASN A 188 -2.25 -13.11 -13.78
N TYR A 189 -1.11 -13.14 -14.47
CA TYR A 189 -0.59 -14.33 -15.09
C TYR A 189 0.53 -14.94 -14.27
N ASP A 190 0.28 -16.15 -13.79
CA ASP A 190 1.21 -16.94 -12.99
C ASP A 190 1.61 -18.22 -13.74
N PRO A 191 2.75 -18.23 -14.43
CA PRO A 191 3.22 -19.41 -15.14
C PRO A 191 4.11 -20.30 -14.29
N VAL A 192 4.31 -20.01 -13.00
CA VAL A 192 5.38 -20.62 -12.17
C VAL A 192 4.82 -21.53 -11.09
N SER A 193 3.79 -21.08 -10.36
CA SER A 193 3.20 -21.87 -9.27
C SER A 193 2.57 -23.18 -9.77
N GLU A 194 2.13 -24.02 -8.85
CA GLU A 194 1.56 -25.35 -9.13
C GLU A 194 2.45 -26.19 -10.07
N ASN A 195 3.77 -26.14 -9.82
CA ASN A 195 4.78 -26.82 -10.64
C ASN A 195 4.82 -26.39 -12.11
N GLY A 196 4.44 -25.14 -12.38
CA GLY A 196 4.46 -24.55 -13.72
C GLY A 196 3.15 -24.60 -14.47
N THR A 197 2.05 -25.02 -13.81
CA THR A 197 0.70 -24.95 -14.38
C THR A 197 0.01 -23.63 -14.07
N GLY A 198 0.49 -22.93 -13.04
CA GLY A 198 -0.09 -21.68 -12.57
C GLY A 198 -1.47 -21.87 -11.92
N GLY A 199 -2.21 -20.78 -11.74
CA GLY A 199 -3.59 -20.88 -11.32
C GLY A 199 -3.85 -20.51 -9.87
N ASN A 200 -3.00 -19.65 -9.27
CA ASN A 200 -3.17 -19.23 -7.88
C ASN A 200 -3.24 -17.70 -7.69
N VAL A 201 -3.31 -16.93 -8.76
CA VAL A 201 -3.33 -15.47 -8.61
C VAL A 201 -4.71 -14.94 -8.95
N ASP A 202 -5.42 -14.53 -7.89
CA ASP A 202 -6.73 -13.90 -7.98
C ASP A 202 -6.65 -12.43 -8.36
N GLY A 203 -7.78 -11.86 -8.73
CA GLY A 203 -7.94 -10.42 -8.86
C GLY A 203 -8.00 -9.74 -7.49
N PHE A 204 -9.03 -10.06 -6.72
CA PHE A 204 -9.25 -9.53 -5.38
C PHE A 204 -9.53 -10.65 -4.39
N GLY A 205 -8.76 -10.67 -3.30
CA GLY A 205 -8.93 -11.62 -2.21
C GLY A 205 -9.47 -10.95 -0.94
N GLY A 206 -10.51 -11.52 -0.39
CA GLY A 206 -11.04 -11.20 0.93
C GLY A 206 -10.80 -12.36 1.89
N HIS A 207 -9.58 -12.52 2.39
CA HIS A 207 -9.14 -13.64 3.21
C HIS A 207 -8.96 -13.25 4.69
N PRO A 208 -10.03 -12.87 5.43
CA PRO A 208 -9.87 -12.39 6.79
C PRO A 208 -9.33 -13.49 7.70
N ALA A 209 -8.22 -13.21 8.37
CA ALA A 209 -7.64 -14.13 9.34
C ALA A 209 -8.49 -14.31 10.60
N SER A 210 -9.57 -13.55 10.78
CA SER A 210 -10.51 -13.62 11.90
C SER A 210 -11.85 -13.01 11.52
N ALA A 211 -12.95 -13.55 12.10
CA ALA A 211 -14.29 -12.98 11.98
C ALA A 211 -14.44 -11.58 12.58
N SER A 212 -13.46 -11.11 13.36
CA SER A 212 -13.44 -9.74 13.91
C SER A 212 -13.07 -8.67 12.87
N TYR A 213 -12.48 -9.05 11.73
CA TYR A 213 -12.13 -8.11 10.66
C TYR A 213 -13.34 -7.85 9.76
N THR A 214 -14.09 -6.79 10.06
CA THR A 214 -15.39 -6.50 9.45
C THR A 214 -15.42 -5.16 8.72
N GLY A 215 -16.49 -4.91 7.97
CA GLY A 215 -16.76 -3.62 7.32
C GLY A 215 -15.84 -3.31 6.16
N ASN A 216 -15.17 -4.31 5.57
CA ASN A 216 -14.41 -4.15 4.34
C ASN A 216 -15.36 -4.15 3.13
N VAL A 217 -15.12 -3.26 2.16
CA VAL A 217 -15.99 -3.06 1.00
C VAL A 217 -15.18 -3.04 -0.28
N PHE A 218 -15.58 -3.85 -1.26
CA PHE A 218 -15.20 -3.69 -2.66
C PHE A 218 -16.35 -3.01 -3.39
N LYS A 219 -16.09 -1.89 -4.06
CA LYS A 219 -17.13 -1.12 -4.77
C LYS A 219 -16.65 -0.65 -6.13
N GLY A 220 -17.39 -1.00 -7.19
CA GLY A 220 -17.05 -0.63 -8.55
C GLY A 220 -15.75 -1.24 -9.05
N CYS A 221 -15.27 -2.32 -8.42
CA CYS A 221 -14.05 -3.02 -8.82
C CYS A 221 -14.35 -3.97 -9.99
N ARG A 222 -13.34 -4.20 -10.84
CA ARG A 222 -13.42 -5.09 -11.99
C ARG A 222 -12.24 -6.06 -11.99
N ALA A 223 -12.51 -7.33 -12.29
CA ALA A 223 -11.50 -8.37 -12.38
C ALA A 223 -11.68 -9.16 -13.67
N TRP A 224 -10.61 -9.35 -14.46
CA TRP A 224 -10.67 -10.13 -15.70
C TRP A 224 -9.31 -10.68 -16.12
N TYR A 225 -9.30 -11.82 -16.79
CA TYR A 225 -8.09 -12.52 -17.26
C TYR A 225 -7.09 -12.81 -16.15
N ASN A 226 -7.56 -13.19 -14.96
CA ASN A 226 -6.73 -13.66 -13.87
C ASN A 226 -6.50 -15.17 -14.00
N SER A 227 -5.40 -15.68 -13.45
CA SER A 227 -5.05 -17.10 -13.56
C SER A 227 -5.88 -17.97 -12.63
N ASP A 228 -6.54 -17.40 -11.64
CA ASP A 228 -7.53 -18.01 -10.76
C ASP A 228 -8.79 -17.14 -10.70
N ASP A 229 -9.34 -16.87 -9.55
CA ASP A 229 -10.62 -16.19 -9.39
C ASP A 229 -10.55 -14.67 -9.67
N GLY A 230 -11.67 -14.09 -10.10
CA GLY A 230 -11.82 -12.63 -10.15
C GLY A 230 -11.92 -12.03 -8.75
N PHE A 231 -12.73 -12.68 -7.89
CA PHE A 231 -12.92 -12.33 -6.47
C PHE A 231 -12.91 -13.62 -5.65
N ASP A 232 -11.84 -13.86 -4.90
CA ASP A 232 -11.74 -14.98 -3.98
C ASP A 232 -12.08 -14.53 -2.56
N LEU A 233 -13.18 -15.05 -2.02
CA LEU A 233 -13.63 -14.82 -0.66
C LEU A 233 -13.51 -16.10 0.19
N ILE A 234 -12.59 -16.98 -0.16
CA ILE A 234 -12.35 -18.22 0.57
C ILE A 234 -12.01 -17.92 2.04
N LYS A 235 -12.57 -18.68 2.95
CA LYS A 235 -12.43 -18.48 4.40
C LYS A 235 -12.92 -17.10 4.90
N ALA A 236 -13.73 -16.39 4.13
CA ALA A 236 -14.36 -15.15 4.57
C ALA A 236 -15.29 -15.44 5.76
N GLN A 237 -14.75 -15.32 6.97
CA GLN A 237 -15.51 -15.47 8.22
C GLN A 237 -16.30 -14.19 8.55
N ALA A 238 -15.95 -13.07 7.90
CA ALA A 238 -16.62 -11.80 8.02
C ALA A 238 -17.33 -11.45 6.70
N ALA A 239 -18.42 -10.71 6.78
CA ALA A 239 -19.12 -10.23 5.59
C ALA A 239 -18.30 -9.16 4.86
N TYR A 240 -18.19 -9.32 3.55
CA TYR A 240 -17.73 -8.29 2.62
C TYR A 240 -18.92 -7.77 1.83
N THR A 241 -18.86 -6.50 1.46
CA THR A 241 -19.78 -5.92 0.47
C THR A 241 -19.03 -5.80 -0.85
N ILE A 242 -19.64 -6.30 -1.91
CA ILE A 242 -19.10 -6.24 -3.29
C ILE A 242 -19.99 -5.33 -4.13
#